data_1100082489850d7c3db3b1eae4d4afeb
#
_entry.id   1100082489850d7c3db3b1eae4d4afeb
#
_cell.length_a   1.000
_cell.length_b   1.000
_cell.length_c   1.000
_cell.angle_alpha   90.00
_cell.angle_beta   90.00
_cell.angle_gamma   90.00
#
_symmetry.space_group_name_H-M   'P 1'
#
loop_
_entity.id
_entity.type
_entity.pdbx_description
1 polymer ?
#
loop_
_entity_poly.entity_id
_entity_poly.type
_entity_poly.pdbx_seq_one_letter_code
_entity_poly.pdbx_strand_id
1 'polypeptide(L)'
;MVIEKIWFHRHPLGYLLWPLLWPFSVLFGVISRSRRHAYQTAKKISYRAPLPVVVVGNITAGGNGKTPVVVWLVETLQNLGYRPGVVSRGYGAKAPSYPLVVNEQTPAQHCGDEPKLIFQRTKAPVAVDPVRSQAVKALLEHGVNIIVTDDGLQHYALQRDIEIAVVDGVRRFGNQQLIPLGPLREPVSRLDEVDFIITNGGVAKANEIAIRLQPTDAVNLKTGERCAVSKLTRLCAMAGIGHPSRFFNTLRELNADLVHCQGFADHQAFDAAQLNQLAQQGDHLIMTEKDAVKCAEFAQPNWWYLPVSAQFAPEAEQRIVDKIKEVMEPYGSPSA
;
A
#
# COMPACT_ATOMS: atom_id res chain seq x y z
N MET A 1 12.87 -1.50 -14.52
CA MET A 1 13.25 -2.93 -14.68
C MET A 1 12.71 -3.47 -16.01
N VAL A 2 13.37 -4.51 -16.61
CA VAL A 2 12.92 -5.08 -17.90
C VAL A 2 11.51 -5.68 -17.81
N ILE A 3 11.20 -6.38 -16.73
CA ILE A 3 9.88 -6.96 -16.47
C ILE A 3 8.75 -5.92 -16.55
N GLU A 4 8.95 -4.76 -15.99
CA GLU A 4 7.96 -3.68 -15.99
C GLU A 4 7.67 -3.16 -17.41
N LYS A 5 8.71 -3.06 -18.24
CA LYS A 5 8.55 -2.72 -19.65
C LYS A 5 7.78 -3.79 -20.42
N ILE A 6 8.00 -5.07 -20.12
CA ILE A 6 7.25 -6.20 -20.71
C ILE A 6 5.77 -6.14 -20.30
N TRP A 7 5.49 -5.91 -19.04
CA TRP A 7 4.13 -5.93 -18.51
C TRP A 7 3.29 -4.71 -18.93
N PHE A 8 3.92 -3.52 -18.98
CA PHE A 8 3.17 -2.26 -19.14
C PHE A 8 3.48 -1.50 -20.45
N HIS A 9 4.58 -1.81 -21.17
CA HIS A 9 5.04 -1.01 -22.30
C HIS A 9 5.27 -1.80 -23.60
N ARG A 10 4.68 -2.98 -23.77
CA ARG A 10 4.79 -3.82 -25.00
C ARG A 10 6.22 -4.03 -25.50
N HIS A 11 7.14 -4.30 -24.59
CA HIS A 11 8.54 -4.50 -24.93
C HIS A 11 8.75 -5.76 -25.81
N PRO A 12 9.59 -5.74 -26.89
CA PRO A 12 9.78 -6.86 -27.80
C PRO A 12 10.18 -8.18 -27.13
N LEU A 13 10.99 -8.12 -26.05
CA LEU A 13 11.33 -9.30 -25.24
C LEU A 13 10.10 -10.01 -24.65
N GLY A 14 8.99 -9.29 -24.48
CA GLY A 14 7.74 -9.90 -24.02
C GLY A 14 7.21 -10.93 -25.01
N TYR A 15 7.28 -10.63 -26.32
CA TYR A 15 6.85 -11.57 -27.37
C TYR A 15 7.79 -12.77 -27.47
N LEU A 16 9.10 -12.55 -27.31
CA LEU A 16 10.08 -13.64 -27.32
C LEU A 16 9.92 -14.58 -26.13
N LEU A 17 9.64 -14.04 -24.95
CA LEU A 17 9.46 -14.82 -23.71
C LEU A 17 8.05 -15.40 -23.56
N TRP A 18 7.08 -14.98 -24.40
CA TRP A 18 5.70 -15.42 -24.31
C TRP A 18 5.53 -16.94 -24.32
N PRO A 19 6.09 -17.70 -25.29
CA PRO A 19 5.93 -19.17 -25.31
C PRO A 19 6.48 -19.84 -24.04
N LEU A 20 7.56 -19.30 -23.49
CA LEU A 20 8.21 -19.84 -22.29
C LEU A 20 7.38 -19.52 -21.01
N LEU A 21 6.85 -18.30 -20.89
CA LEU A 21 6.17 -17.83 -19.69
C LEU A 21 4.68 -18.19 -19.65
N TRP A 22 4.05 -18.40 -20.83
CA TRP A 22 2.63 -18.68 -20.94
C TRP A 22 2.18 -19.93 -20.16
N PRO A 23 2.86 -21.09 -20.22
CA PRO A 23 2.47 -22.27 -19.43
C PRO A 23 2.48 -22.00 -17.91
N PHE A 24 3.46 -21.24 -17.42
CA PHE A 24 3.53 -20.87 -16.00
C PHE A 24 2.42 -19.91 -15.60
N SER A 25 2.05 -18.99 -16.49
CA SER A 25 0.94 -18.07 -16.26
C SER A 25 -0.40 -18.80 -16.21
N VAL A 26 -0.61 -19.78 -17.08
CA VAL A 26 -1.79 -20.66 -17.05
C VAL A 26 -1.82 -21.47 -15.75
N LEU A 27 -0.71 -22.10 -15.39
CA LEU A 27 -0.60 -22.88 -14.15
C LEU A 27 -0.89 -22.01 -12.91
N PHE A 28 -0.31 -20.81 -12.84
CA PHE A 28 -0.60 -19.84 -11.80
C PHE A 28 -2.09 -19.51 -11.73
N GLY A 29 -2.72 -19.28 -12.88
CA GLY A 29 -4.15 -19.00 -12.97
C GLY A 29 -5.02 -20.16 -12.47
N VAL A 30 -4.68 -21.39 -12.82
CA VAL A 30 -5.39 -22.59 -12.34
C VAL A 30 -5.25 -22.73 -10.83
N ILE A 31 -4.04 -22.59 -10.29
CA ILE A 31 -3.78 -22.68 -8.85
C ILE A 31 -4.53 -21.57 -8.10
N SER A 32 -4.45 -20.33 -8.58
CA SER A 32 -5.11 -19.18 -7.95
C SER A 32 -6.63 -19.35 -7.90
N ARG A 33 -7.24 -19.75 -9.04
CA ARG A 33 -8.69 -20.02 -9.13
C ARG A 33 -9.12 -21.19 -8.26
N SER A 34 -8.38 -22.31 -8.30
CA SER A 34 -8.67 -23.49 -7.48
C SER A 34 -8.60 -23.17 -5.98
N ARG A 35 -7.56 -22.41 -5.58
CA ARG A 35 -7.42 -21.97 -4.20
C ARG A 35 -8.60 -21.09 -3.77
N ARG A 36 -8.98 -20.11 -4.56
CA ARG A 36 -10.12 -19.24 -4.29
C ARG A 36 -11.41 -20.04 -4.18
N HIS A 37 -11.69 -20.90 -5.17
CA HIS A 37 -12.87 -21.75 -5.19
C HIS A 37 -12.95 -22.66 -3.96
N ALA A 38 -11.81 -23.20 -3.50
CA ALA A 38 -11.78 -24.05 -2.31
C ALA A 38 -12.21 -23.31 -1.03
N TYR A 39 -11.95 -22.00 -0.91
CA TYR A 39 -12.45 -21.19 0.20
C TYR A 39 -13.93 -20.81 0.00
N GLN A 40 -14.35 -20.45 -1.21
CA GLN A 40 -15.76 -20.11 -1.52
C GLN A 40 -16.70 -21.31 -1.31
N THR A 41 -16.23 -22.52 -1.59
CA THR A 41 -17.01 -23.75 -1.39
C THR A 41 -16.80 -24.41 -0.02
N ALA A 42 -16.19 -23.70 0.93
CA ALA A 42 -15.88 -24.19 2.28
C ALA A 42 -15.04 -25.49 2.33
N LYS A 43 -14.39 -25.89 1.21
CA LYS A 43 -13.41 -27.00 1.21
C LYS A 43 -12.14 -26.66 1.97
N LYS A 44 -11.84 -25.36 2.13
CA LYS A 44 -10.82 -24.84 3.04
C LYS A 44 -11.48 -23.97 4.10
N ILE A 45 -11.05 -24.13 5.35
CA ILE A 45 -11.56 -23.37 6.48
C ILE A 45 -11.04 -21.94 6.39
N SER A 46 -11.95 -20.97 6.48
CA SER A 46 -11.65 -19.56 6.63
C SER A 46 -12.01 -19.10 8.05
N TYR A 47 -11.22 -18.19 8.59
CA TYR A 47 -11.47 -17.60 9.90
C TYR A 47 -12.45 -16.43 9.77
N ARG A 48 -13.55 -16.46 10.53
CA ARG A 48 -14.47 -15.33 10.71
C ARG A 48 -14.06 -14.57 11.98
N ALA A 49 -13.67 -13.31 11.83
CA ALA A 49 -13.39 -12.46 12.98
C ALA A 49 -14.68 -12.10 13.73
N PRO A 50 -14.62 -11.89 15.04
CA PRO A 50 -15.78 -11.39 15.82
C PRO A 50 -16.05 -9.89 15.57
N LEU A 51 -15.32 -9.26 14.68
CA LEU A 51 -15.37 -7.85 14.28
C LEU A 51 -15.49 -7.77 12.76
N PRO A 52 -16.04 -6.67 12.22
CA PRO A 52 -16.05 -6.41 10.79
C PRO A 52 -14.64 -6.34 10.21
N VAL A 53 -14.46 -6.86 9.02
CA VAL A 53 -13.19 -6.88 8.30
C VAL A 53 -13.33 -6.17 6.96
N VAL A 54 -12.62 -5.07 6.80
CA VAL A 54 -12.48 -4.34 5.54
C VAL A 54 -11.16 -4.71 4.89
N VAL A 55 -11.22 -5.25 3.69
CA VAL A 55 -10.02 -5.64 2.94
C VAL A 55 -9.69 -4.56 1.93
N VAL A 56 -8.49 -3.99 2.03
CA VAL A 56 -7.89 -3.15 0.99
C VAL A 56 -6.81 -3.95 0.28
N GLY A 57 -6.84 -3.97 -1.04
CA GLY A 57 -5.85 -4.70 -1.82
C GLY A 57 -5.84 -4.32 -3.29
N ASN A 58 -5.20 -5.13 -4.11
CA ASN A 58 -5.17 -4.95 -5.56
C ASN A 58 -5.09 -6.31 -6.27
N ILE A 59 -5.32 -6.30 -7.59
CA ILE A 59 -5.21 -7.50 -8.43
C ILE A 59 -3.93 -7.54 -9.28
N THR A 60 -3.06 -6.52 -9.19
CA THR A 60 -1.81 -6.44 -9.94
C THR A 60 -0.60 -6.46 -9.03
N ALA A 61 0.53 -6.92 -9.50
CA ALA A 61 1.80 -6.73 -8.83
C ALA A 61 2.26 -5.27 -8.96
N GLY A 62 2.97 -4.76 -7.93
CA GLY A 62 3.55 -3.42 -7.88
C GLY A 62 2.72 -2.41 -7.07
N GLY A 63 3.24 -1.20 -6.97
CA GLY A 63 2.66 -0.11 -6.17
C GLY A 63 1.49 0.56 -6.88
N ASN A 64 0.27 0.37 -6.38
CA ASN A 64 -0.96 0.99 -6.89
C ASN A 64 -1.45 2.14 -6.01
N GLY A 65 -0.77 2.44 -4.91
CA GLY A 65 -1.19 3.47 -3.95
C GLY A 65 -2.17 2.93 -2.88
N LYS A 66 -2.08 1.66 -2.52
CA LYS A 66 -2.90 1.05 -1.45
C LYS A 66 -2.68 1.71 -0.10
N THR A 67 -1.43 1.87 0.31
CA THR A 67 -1.08 2.37 1.64
C THR A 67 -1.71 3.73 1.96
N PRO A 68 -1.68 4.74 1.07
CA PRO A 68 -2.44 5.98 1.29
C PRO A 68 -3.95 5.78 1.44
N VAL A 69 -4.54 4.79 0.75
CA VAL A 69 -5.97 4.46 0.90
C VAL A 69 -6.24 3.80 2.25
N VAL A 70 -5.37 2.90 2.71
CA VAL A 70 -5.46 2.30 4.06
C VAL A 70 -5.34 3.38 5.14
N VAL A 71 -4.37 4.29 5.01
CA VAL A 71 -4.19 5.40 5.96
C VAL A 71 -5.44 6.28 5.99
N TRP A 72 -5.95 6.73 4.84
CA TRP A 72 -7.19 7.50 4.75
C TRP A 72 -8.37 6.77 5.41
N LEU A 73 -8.54 5.47 5.13
CA LEU A 73 -9.64 4.68 5.70
C LEU A 73 -9.53 4.60 7.24
N VAL A 74 -8.34 4.37 7.76
CA VAL A 74 -8.09 4.29 9.20
C VAL A 74 -8.36 5.64 9.87
N GLU A 75 -7.84 6.74 9.31
CA GLU A 75 -8.06 8.10 9.82
C GLU A 75 -9.57 8.48 9.77
N THR A 76 -10.27 8.13 8.68
CA THR A 76 -11.72 8.34 8.56
C THR A 76 -12.50 7.57 9.61
N LEU A 77 -12.16 6.30 9.85
CA LEU A 77 -12.79 5.48 10.89
C LEU A 77 -12.54 6.04 12.29
N GLN A 78 -11.33 6.50 12.58
CA GLN A 78 -10.99 7.15 13.85
C GLN A 78 -11.80 8.43 14.06
N ASN A 79 -11.93 9.26 13.02
CA ASN A 79 -12.74 10.49 13.07
C ASN A 79 -14.24 10.22 13.30
N LEU A 80 -14.72 9.04 12.91
CA LEU A 80 -16.08 8.58 13.17
C LEU A 80 -16.24 7.91 14.54
N GLY A 81 -15.19 7.87 15.37
CA GLY A 81 -15.21 7.29 16.71
C GLY A 81 -14.99 5.77 16.74
N TYR A 82 -14.68 5.12 15.63
CA TYR A 82 -14.27 3.72 15.62
C TYR A 82 -12.82 3.55 16.09
N ARG A 83 -12.50 2.34 16.51
CA ARG A 83 -11.14 1.94 16.92
C ARG A 83 -10.60 0.90 15.92
N PRO A 84 -10.10 1.34 14.74
CA PRO A 84 -9.60 0.44 13.73
C PRO A 84 -8.28 -0.21 14.15
N GLY A 85 -8.14 -1.50 13.84
CA GLY A 85 -6.87 -2.22 13.88
C GLY A 85 -6.44 -2.63 12.48
N VAL A 86 -5.16 -2.51 12.17
CA VAL A 86 -4.63 -2.84 10.84
C VAL A 86 -3.87 -4.16 10.87
N VAL A 87 -4.20 -5.04 9.93
CA VAL A 87 -3.55 -6.33 9.76
C VAL A 87 -2.82 -6.38 8.43
N SER A 88 -1.53 -6.69 8.47
CA SER A 88 -0.70 -6.87 7.28
C SER A 88 0.05 -8.20 7.31
N ARG A 89 0.59 -8.59 6.16
CA ARG A 89 1.46 -9.76 6.04
C ARG A 89 2.89 -9.48 6.52
N GLY A 90 3.32 -8.22 6.46
CA GLY A 90 4.72 -7.86 6.63
C GLY A 90 5.59 -8.34 5.49
N TYR A 91 5.23 -7.97 4.25
CA TYR A 91 6.00 -8.38 3.08
C TYR A 91 7.46 -7.91 3.18
N GLY A 92 8.41 -8.83 2.96
CA GLY A 92 9.84 -8.55 3.07
C GLY A 92 10.38 -8.41 4.50
N ALA A 93 9.51 -8.41 5.52
CA ALA A 93 9.90 -8.31 6.92
C ALA A 93 10.48 -9.62 7.48
N LYS A 94 11.31 -9.45 8.51
CA LYS A 94 11.89 -10.55 9.30
C LYS A 94 11.61 -10.31 10.78
N ALA A 95 10.34 -10.55 11.18
CA ALA A 95 9.97 -10.41 12.58
C ALA A 95 10.69 -11.44 13.47
N PRO A 96 11.09 -11.08 14.69
CA PRO A 96 11.66 -12.03 15.65
C PRO A 96 10.66 -13.08 16.09
N SER A 97 9.36 -12.74 16.11
CA SER A 97 8.25 -13.66 16.41
C SER A 97 6.97 -13.17 15.74
N TYR A 98 6.00 -14.07 15.54
CA TYR A 98 4.66 -13.76 15.03
C TYR A 98 3.59 -14.23 16.02
N PRO A 99 2.44 -13.54 16.14
CA PRO A 99 2.16 -12.23 15.55
C PRO A 99 3.03 -11.12 16.17
N LEU A 100 3.42 -10.12 15.36
CA LEU A 100 4.14 -8.94 15.82
C LEU A 100 3.20 -7.74 15.85
N VAL A 101 2.93 -7.19 17.03
CA VAL A 101 2.24 -5.90 17.19
C VAL A 101 3.26 -4.78 17.10
N VAL A 102 3.03 -3.86 16.16
CA VAL A 102 3.94 -2.76 15.85
C VAL A 102 3.86 -1.67 16.91
N ASN A 103 5.00 -1.16 17.35
CA ASN A 103 5.13 -0.03 18.26
C ASN A 103 6.17 0.99 17.77
N GLU A 104 6.43 2.04 18.56
CA GLU A 104 7.37 3.10 18.16
C GLU A 104 8.80 2.56 17.94
N GLN A 105 9.24 1.60 18.72
CA GLN A 105 10.58 1.00 18.65
C GLN A 105 10.70 -0.10 17.61
N THR A 106 9.58 -0.60 17.04
CA THR A 106 9.62 -1.66 16.04
C THR A 106 10.28 -1.17 14.76
N PRO A 107 11.44 -1.73 14.34
CA PRO A 107 12.08 -1.35 13.09
C PRO A 107 11.25 -1.77 11.88
N ALA A 108 11.33 -1.02 10.78
CA ALA A 108 10.68 -1.38 9.52
C ALA A 108 11.13 -2.77 9.00
N GLN A 109 12.37 -3.17 9.28
CA GLN A 109 12.91 -4.50 8.94
C GLN A 109 12.14 -5.66 9.60
N HIS A 110 11.53 -5.44 10.77
CA HIS A 110 10.77 -6.46 11.51
C HIS A 110 9.29 -6.52 11.11
N CYS A 111 8.68 -5.39 10.76
CA CYS A 111 7.25 -5.34 10.45
C CYS A 111 6.93 -5.09 8.98
N GLY A 112 7.88 -4.55 8.22
CA GLY A 112 7.69 -4.09 6.83
C GLY A 112 7.47 -2.58 6.74
N ASP A 113 7.76 -2.02 5.57
CA ASP A 113 7.71 -0.57 5.33
C ASP A 113 6.27 -0.03 5.47
N GLU A 114 5.30 -0.69 4.83
CA GLU A 114 3.90 -0.27 4.83
C GLU A 114 3.27 -0.34 6.24
N PRO A 115 3.37 -1.44 7.00
CA PRO A 115 2.84 -1.49 8.36
C PRO A 115 3.45 -0.44 9.29
N LYS A 116 4.77 -0.20 9.17
CA LYS A 116 5.44 0.85 9.95
C LYS A 116 4.91 2.24 9.61
N LEU A 117 4.76 2.55 8.32
CA LEU A 117 4.21 3.81 7.84
C LEU A 117 2.78 4.01 8.35
N ILE A 118 1.90 2.99 8.20
CA ILE A 118 0.51 3.06 8.67
C ILE A 118 0.47 3.35 10.18
N PHE A 119 1.27 2.64 10.97
CA PHE A 119 1.37 2.88 12.41
C PHE A 119 1.84 4.31 12.73
N GLN A 120 2.88 4.79 12.07
CA GLN A 120 3.41 6.14 12.31
C GLN A 120 2.40 7.24 11.99
N ARG A 121 1.62 7.07 10.92
CA ARG A 121 0.61 8.03 10.46
C ARG A 121 -0.64 8.05 11.34
N THR A 122 -1.14 6.88 11.66
CA THR A 122 -2.49 6.73 12.23
C THR A 122 -2.49 6.49 13.74
N LYS A 123 -1.37 6.02 14.28
CA LYS A 123 -1.26 5.52 15.66
C LYS A 123 -2.26 4.41 16.01
N ALA A 124 -2.99 3.89 15.04
CA ALA A 124 -3.85 2.73 15.22
C ALA A 124 -3.00 1.47 15.54
N PRO A 125 -3.51 0.52 16.31
CA PRO A 125 -2.87 -0.78 16.49
C PRO A 125 -2.64 -1.47 15.15
N VAL A 126 -1.40 -1.89 14.87
CA VAL A 126 -1.01 -2.60 13.65
C VAL A 126 -0.39 -3.92 14.03
N ALA A 127 -0.86 -5.03 13.47
CA ALA A 127 -0.27 -6.36 13.68
C ALA A 127 0.16 -7.00 12.37
N VAL A 128 1.29 -7.68 12.41
CA VAL A 128 1.90 -8.34 11.26
C VAL A 128 2.00 -9.83 11.50
N ASP A 129 1.43 -10.63 10.59
CA ASP A 129 1.56 -12.09 10.60
C ASP A 129 1.28 -12.65 9.20
N PRO A 130 2.07 -13.60 8.68
CA PRO A 130 1.75 -14.35 7.47
C PRO A 130 0.39 -15.04 7.54
N VAL A 131 -0.03 -15.48 8.75
CA VAL A 131 -1.36 -16.03 9.07
C VAL A 131 -2.22 -14.92 9.67
N ARG A 132 -2.86 -14.10 8.80
CA ARG A 132 -3.59 -12.89 9.22
C ARG A 132 -4.62 -13.11 10.34
N SER A 133 -5.19 -14.31 10.47
CA SER A 133 -6.09 -14.61 11.59
C SER A 133 -5.41 -14.53 12.96
N GLN A 134 -4.11 -14.80 13.04
CA GLN A 134 -3.36 -14.62 14.29
C GLN A 134 -3.13 -13.14 14.58
N ALA A 135 -2.80 -12.33 13.55
CA ALA A 135 -2.70 -10.89 13.69
C ALA A 135 -4.04 -10.27 14.15
N VAL A 136 -5.18 -10.73 13.59
CA VAL A 136 -6.51 -10.30 14.06
C VAL A 136 -6.69 -10.62 15.53
N LYS A 137 -6.40 -11.86 15.96
CA LYS A 137 -6.55 -12.27 17.37
C LYS A 137 -5.71 -11.42 18.32
N ALA A 138 -4.46 -11.11 17.94
CA ALA A 138 -3.62 -10.22 18.74
C ALA A 138 -4.21 -8.82 18.87
N LEU A 139 -4.83 -8.28 17.82
CA LEU A 139 -5.45 -6.95 17.87
C LEU A 139 -6.73 -6.89 18.71
N LEU A 140 -7.45 -8.01 18.90
CA LEU A 140 -8.63 -8.02 19.77
C LEU A 140 -8.29 -7.58 21.20
N GLU A 141 -7.10 -7.90 21.69
CA GLU A 141 -6.61 -7.51 23.02
C GLU A 141 -6.34 -6.01 23.16
N HIS A 142 -6.23 -5.29 22.01
CA HIS A 142 -6.02 -3.85 21.94
C HIS A 142 -7.32 -3.03 21.85
N GLY A 143 -8.47 -3.66 22.06
CA GLY A 143 -9.77 -2.98 22.10
C GLY A 143 -10.23 -2.42 20.77
N VAL A 144 -9.73 -2.96 19.65
CA VAL A 144 -10.20 -2.58 18.30
C VAL A 144 -11.62 -3.07 18.07
N ASN A 145 -12.42 -2.36 17.26
CA ASN A 145 -13.80 -2.74 16.93
C ASN A 145 -14.04 -2.89 15.42
N ILE A 146 -13.04 -2.67 14.60
CA ILE A 146 -13.04 -2.93 13.15
C ILE A 146 -11.63 -3.27 12.69
N ILE A 147 -11.50 -4.21 11.76
CA ILE A 147 -10.23 -4.62 11.17
C ILE A 147 -10.11 -4.07 9.75
N VAL A 148 -9.00 -3.44 9.44
CA VAL A 148 -8.59 -3.06 8.08
C VAL A 148 -7.40 -3.93 7.68
N THR A 149 -7.43 -4.55 6.49
CA THR A 149 -6.26 -5.31 6.03
C THR A 149 -5.52 -4.56 4.93
N ASP A 150 -4.20 -4.52 5.02
CA ASP A 150 -3.34 -4.07 3.92
C ASP A 150 -2.94 -5.24 3.03
N ASP A 151 -3.12 -5.07 1.70
CA ASP A 151 -2.87 -6.08 0.65
C ASP A 151 -3.56 -7.44 0.90
N GLY A 152 -4.86 -7.38 1.22
CA GLY A 152 -5.65 -8.51 1.71
C GLY A 152 -6.43 -9.32 0.68
N LEU A 153 -6.64 -8.84 -0.56
CA LEU A 153 -7.60 -9.42 -1.51
C LEU A 153 -7.38 -10.92 -1.76
N GLN A 154 -6.14 -11.39 -1.91
CA GLN A 154 -5.81 -12.79 -2.14
C GLN A 154 -5.73 -13.64 -0.87
N HIS A 155 -5.99 -13.09 0.31
CA HIS A 155 -5.92 -13.83 1.58
C HIS A 155 -7.28 -14.40 2.00
N TYR A 156 -7.81 -15.36 1.23
CA TYR A 156 -9.14 -15.95 1.42
C TYR A 156 -9.33 -16.73 2.72
N ALA A 157 -8.25 -17.03 3.45
CA ALA A 157 -8.32 -17.66 4.77
C ALA A 157 -8.92 -16.75 5.87
N LEU A 158 -9.00 -15.43 5.62
CA LEU A 158 -9.70 -14.45 6.45
C LEU A 158 -11.00 -14.03 5.76
N GLN A 159 -12.15 -14.28 6.41
CA GLN A 159 -13.43 -13.77 5.91
C GLN A 159 -13.46 -12.25 6.00
N ARG A 160 -14.21 -11.63 5.15
CA ARG A 160 -14.28 -10.18 4.99
C ARG A 160 -15.72 -9.75 4.78
N ASP A 161 -16.02 -8.52 5.14
CA ASP A 161 -17.33 -7.90 5.03
C ASP A 161 -17.35 -6.87 3.89
N ILE A 162 -16.22 -6.19 3.64
CA ILE A 162 -16.05 -5.21 2.57
C ILE A 162 -14.73 -5.48 1.85
N GLU A 163 -14.74 -5.42 0.53
CA GLU A 163 -13.56 -5.51 -0.32
C GLU A 163 -13.36 -4.22 -1.13
N ILE A 164 -12.21 -3.61 -0.98
CA ILE A 164 -11.79 -2.41 -1.71
C ILE A 164 -10.58 -2.76 -2.58
N ALA A 165 -10.75 -2.66 -3.89
CA ALA A 165 -9.67 -2.86 -4.84
C ALA A 165 -9.07 -1.53 -5.28
N VAL A 166 -7.74 -1.35 -5.12
CA VAL A 166 -7.03 -0.16 -5.57
C VAL A 166 -6.36 -0.43 -6.91
N VAL A 167 -6.64 0.41 -7.90
CA VAL A 167 -6.13 0.30 -9.27
C VAL A 167 -5.28 1.53 -9.59
N ASP A 168 -4.11 1.33 -10.19
CA ASP A 168 -3.34 2.42 -10.81
C ASP A 168 -4.04 2.87 -12.09
N GLY A 169 -4.57 4.07 -12.14
CA GLY A 169 -5.35 4.59 -13.26
C GLY A 169 -4.55 4.84 -14.54
N VAL A 170 -3.20 4.91 -14.42
CA VAL A 170 -2.30 5.11 -15.58
C VAL A 170 -1.87 3.76 -16.16
N ARG A 171 -1.32 2.88 -15.32
CA ARG A 171 -0.81 1.56 -15.76
C ARG A 171 -1.91 0.54 -15.96
N ARG A 172 -3.03 0.72 -15.27
CA ARG A 172 -4.18 -0.20 -15.28
C ARG A 172 -3.70 -1.65 -15.05
N PHE A 173 -4.02 -2.52 -15.98
CA PHE A 173 -3.77 -3.97 -15.89
C PHE A 173 -2.64 -4.41 -16.83
N GLY A 174 -1.87 -3.48 -17.39
CA GLY A 174 -0.79 -3.76 -18.33
C GLY A 174 -1.25 -4.61 -19.51
N ASN A 175 -0.53 -5.68 -19.80
CA ASN A 175 -0.87 -6.64 -20.87
C ASN A 175 -2.01 -7.61 -20.51
N GLN A 176 -2.64 -7.45 -19.34
CA GLN A 176 -3.77 -8.25 -18.83
C GLN A 176 -3.47 -9.74 -18.66
N GLN A 177 -2.20 -10.12 -18.62
CA GLN A 177 -1.82 -11.50 -18.37
C GLN A 177 -1.55 -11.73 -16.88
N LEU A 178 -1.73 -12.96 -16.43
CA LEU A 178 -1.37 -13.39 -15.08
C LEU A 178 0.15 -13.52 -14.92
N ILE A 179 0.63 -13.43 -13.69
CA ILE A 179 2.04 -13.69 -13.34
C ILE A 179 2.44 -15.11 -13.81
N PRO A 180 3.63 -15.30 -14.40
CA PRO A 180 4.71 -14.31 -14.61
C PRO A 180 4.65 -13.55 -15.94
N LEU A 181 3.74 -13.92 -16.85
CA LEU A 181 3.65 -13.32 -18.18
C LEU A 181 3.18 -11.85 -18.15
N GLY A 182 2.35 -11.48 -17.18
CA GLY A 182 1.87 -10.13 -16.96
C GLY A 182 1.76 -9.79 -15.48
N PRO A 183 1.23 -8.61 -15.15
CA PRO A 183 1.21 -8.11 -13.79
C PRO A 183 0.11 -8.70 -12.91
N LEU A 184 -0.86 -9.44 -13.47
CA LEU A 184 -2.06 -9.83 -12.75
C LEU A 184 -1.81 -10.96 -11.74
N ARG A 185 -2.24 -10.74 -10.49
CA ARG A 185 -2.37 -11.77 -9.44
C ARG A 185 -3.69 -12.54 -9.57
N GLU A 186 -4.73 -11.86 -10.09
CA GLU A 186 -6.08 -12.37 -10.36
C GLU A 186 -6.61 -11.75 -11.64
N PRO A 187 -7.54 -12.41 -12.36
CA PRO A 187 -8.10 -11.86 -13.60
C PRO A 187 -8.86 -10.56 -13.34
N VAL A 188 -8.98 -9.71 -14.35
CA VAL A 188 -9.68 -8.40 -14.24
C VAL A 188 -11.14 -8.57 -13.80
N SER A 189 -11.80 -9.67 -14.18
CA SER A 189 -13.16 -10.01 -13.75
C SER A 189 -13.31 -10.15 -12.22
N ARG A 190 -12.20 -10.27 -11.46
CA ARG A 190 -12.25 -10.23 -9.98
C ARG A 190 -12.80 -8.91 -9.45
N LEU A 191 -12.65 -7.84 -10.21
CA LEU A 191 -13.16 -6.51 -9.83
C LEU A 191 -14.69 -6.42 -9.87
N ASP A 192 -15.37 -7.30 -10.58
CA ASP A 192 -16.84 -7.34 -10.62
C ASP A 192 -17.46 -7.84 -9.30
N GLU A 193 -16.63 -8.36 -8.39
CA GLU A 193 -17.05 -8.97 -7.12
C GLU A 193 -16.65 -8.16 -5.89
N VAL A 194 -15.92 -7.06 -6.06
CA VAL A 194 -15.54 -6.18 -4.96
C VAL A 194 -16.59 -5.09 -4.72
N ASP A 195 -16.70 -4.60 -3.50
CA ASP A 195 -17.65 -3.53 -3.15
C ASP A 195 -17.25 -2.19 -3.75
N PHE A 196 -15.95 -1.89 -3.77
CA PHE A 196 -15.44 -0.63 -4.32
C PHE A 196 -14.17 -0.84 -5.13
N ILE A 197 -14.09 -0.13 -6.26
CA ILE A 197 -12.88 -0.01 -7.06
C ILE A 197 -12.39 1.43 -6.93
N ILE A 198 -11.21 1.63 -6.35
CA ILE A 198 -10.58 2.94 -6.20
C ILE A 198 -9.49 3.09 -7.25
N THR A 199 -9.61 4.09 -8.11
CA THR A 199 -8.64 4.36 -9.19
C THR A 199 -7.77 5.55 -8.82
N ASN A 200 -6.47 5.27 -8.60
CA ASN A 200 -5.48 6.25 -8.22
C ASN A 200 -4.86 6.93 -9.45
N GLY A 201 -5.19 8.20 -9.67
CA GLY A 201 -4.78 8.98 -10.85
C GLY A 201 -5.37 8.45 -12.16
N GLY A 202 -4.91 8.99 -13.29
CA GLY A 202 -5.44 8.60 -14.61
C GLY A 202 -6.94 8.85 -14.75
N VAL A 203 -7.61 7.99 -15.54
CA VAL A 203 -9.05 8.09 -15.82
C VAL A 203 -9.79 6.92 -15.15
N ALA A 204 -10.69 7.22 -14.23
CA ALA A 204 -11.59 6.25 -13.62
C ALA A 204 -12.73 5.90 -14.57
N LYS A 205 -13.18 4.63 -14.57
CA LYS A 205 -14.39 4.19 -15.28
C LYS A 205 -15.65 4.56 -14.49
N ALA A 206 -16.81 4.43 -15.10
CA ALA A 206 -18.09 4.83 -14.51
C ALA A 206 -18.41 4.19 -13.13
N ASN A 207 -17.95 2.95 -12.91
CA ASN A 207 -18.15 2.21 -11.65
C ASN A 207 -16.95 2.32 -10.69
N GLU A 208 -15.96 3.17 -10.98
CA GLU A 208 -14.75 3.34 -10.20
C GLU A 208 -14.76 4.69 -9.47
N ILE A 209 -14.22 4.72 -8.28
CA ILE A 209 -14.01 5.94 -7.49
C ILE A 209 -12.64 6.51 -7.82
N ALA A 210 -12.61 7.71 -8.41
CA ALA A 210 -11.37 8.40 -8.69
C ALA A 210 -10.77 9.00 -7.40
N ILE A 211 -9.47 8.80 -7.19
CA ILE A 211 -8.71 9.50 -6.17
C ILE A 211 -7.45 10.14 -6.77
N ARG A 212 -6.94 11.14 -6.04
CA ARG A 212 -5.61 11.69 -6.27
C ARG A 212 -4.79 11.61 -4.99
N LEU A 213 -3.51 11.30 -5.14
CA LEU A 213 -2.57 11.41 -4.05
C LEU A 213 -2.11 12.86 -3.98
N GLN A 214 -2.52 13.55 -2.92
CA GLN A 214 -2.17 14.95 -2.68
C GLN A 214 -0.92 15.00 -1.79
N PRO A 215 0.19 15.57 -2.27
CA PRO A 215 1.34 15.85 -1.44
C PRO A 215 1.01 16.96 -0.43
N THR A 216 1.61 16.86 0.75
CA THR A 216 1.58 17.91 1.78
C THR A 216 2.94 18.60 1.87
N ASP A 217 3.18 19.37 2.93
CA ASP A 217 4.51 19.91 3.20
C ASP A 217 5.51 18.79 3.42
N ALA A 218 6.74 19.00 2.95
CA ALA A 218 7.86 18.13 3.27
C ALA A 218 8.11 18.13 4.79
N VAL A 219 8.48 16.97 5.33
CA VAL A 219 8.74 16.79 6.75
C VAL A 219 10.19 16.41 6.94
N ASN A 220 10.89 17.12 7.82
CA ASN A 220 12.26 16.78 8.19
C ASN A 220 12.27 15.45 8.97
N LEU A 221 13.06 14.49 8.50
CA LEU A 221 13.06 13.14 9.03
C LEU A 221 13.55 13.06 10.49
N LYS A 222 14.37 14.00 10.92
CA LYS A 222 14.98 14.03 12.27
C LYS A 222 14.22 14.91 13.24
N THR A 223 13.78 16.10 12.80
CA THR A 223 13.18 17.11 13.68
C THR A 223 11.66 17.13 13.65
N GLY A 224 11.04 16.56 12.57
CA GLY A 224 9.62 16.68 12.33
C GLY A 224 9.17 18.05 11.79
N GLU A 225 10.09 18.98 11.55
CA GLU A 225 9.79 20.29 10.97
C GLU A 225 9.09 20.13 9.62
N ARG A 226 8.12 21.04 9.35
CA ARG A 226 7.36 21.05 8.11
C ARG A 226 7.69 22.27 7.29
N CYS A 227 7.87 22.07 5.99
CA CYS A 227 8.24 23.12 5.05
C CYS A 227 7.68 22.83 3.65
N ALA A 228 7.21 23.86 2.95
CA ALA A 228 6.86 23.71 1.54
C ALA A 228 8.09 23.27 0.73
N VAL A 229 7.93 22.27 -0.13
CA VAL A 229 9.03 21.71 -0.95
C VAL A 229 9.77 22.80 -1.74
N SER A 230 9.05 23.81 -2.24
CA SER A 230 9.61 24.95 -3.01
C SER A 230 10.55 25.86 -2.20
N LYS A 231 10.60 25.73 -0.87
CA LYS A 231 11.54 26.47 0.00
C LYS A 231 12.86 25.72 0.25
N LEU A 232 12.88 24.42 -0.09
CA LEU A 232 14.10 23.62 0.04
C LEU A 232 14.95 23.78 -1.23
N THR A 233 16.20 24.21 -1.03
CA THR A 233 17.13 24.47 -2.14
C THR A 233 17.95 23.24 -2.49
N ARG A 234 18.35 23.12 -3.75
CA ARG A 234 19.26 22.10 -4.28
C ARG A 234 18.95 20.69 -3.82
N LEU A 235 17.72 20.24 -4.08
CA LEU A 235 17.21 18.93 -3.65
C LEU A 235 17.81 17.77 -4.44
N CYS A 236 18.39 16.81 -3.73
CA CYS A 236 18.60 15.45 -4.22
C CYS A 236 17.35 14.61 -3.90
N ALA A 237 16.66 14.12 -4.91
CA ALA A 237 15.48 13.28 -4.72
C ALA A 237 15.80 11.80 -4.88
N MET A 238 15.28 10.96 -3.96
CA MET A 238 15.36 9.50 -4.07
C MET A 238 14.01 8.84 -3.89
N ALA A 239 13.81 7.70 -4.57
CA ALA A 239 12.61 6.90 -4.39
C ALA A 239 12.89 5.40 -4.66
N GLY A 240 12.62 4.56 -3.64
CA GLY A 240 12.65 3.09 -3.69
C GLY A 240 11.24 2.51 -3.71
N ILE A 241 10.43 2.92 -4.67
CA ILE A 241 9.05 2.49 -4.88
C ILE A 241 8.87 1.91 -6.29
N GLY A 242 7.76 1.22 -6.54
CA GLY A 242 7.49 0.58 -7.84
C GLY A 242 7.49 1.52 -9.04
N HIS A 243 7.31 2.83 -8.86
CA HIS A 243 7.33 3.83 -9.94
C HIS A 243 8.01 5.15 -9.50
N PRO A 244 9.35 5.19 -9.41
CA PRO A 244 10.10 6.35 -8.90
C PRO A 244 9.84 7.65 -9.65
N SER A 245 9.69 7.59 -10.97
CA SER A 245 9.45 8.78 -11.81
C SER A 245 8.16 9.53 -11.44
N ARG A 246 7.15 8.85 -10.87
CA ARG A 246 5.94 9.51 -10.38
C ARG A 246 6.26 10.47 -9.22
N PHE A 247 7.10 10.04 -8.28
CA PHE A 247 7.56 10.88 -7.18
C PHE A 247 8.35 12.09 -7.68
N PHE A 248 9.28 11.88 -8.61
CA PHE A 248 10.07 12.98 -9.19
C PHE A 248 9.21 13.98 -9.96
N ASN A 249 8.17 13.52 -10.68
CA ASN A 249 7.22 14.40 -11.34
C ASN A 249 6.40 15.22 -10.35
N THR A 250 5.93 14.60 -9.27
CA THR A 250 5.24 15.32 -8.16
C THR A 250 6.12 16.43 -7.59
N LEU A 251 7.40 16.17 -7.35
CA LEU A 251 8.34 17.21 -6.89
C LEU A 251 8.47 18.36 -7.89
N ARG A 252 8.54 18.07 -9.21
CA ARG A 252 8.59 19.11 -10.25
C ARG A 252 7.31 19.94 -10.31
N GLU A 253 6.15 19.30 -10.18
CA GLU A 253 4.84 19.97 -10.11
C GLU A 253 4.73 20.89 -8.87
N LEU A 254 5.46 20.58 -7.78
CA LEU A 254 5.59 21.42 -6.58
C LEU A 254 6.68 22.50 -6.70
N ASN A 255 7.25 22.71 -7.90
CA ASN A 255 8.35 23.63 -8.14
C ASN A 255 9.59 23.39 -7.26
N ALA A 256 9.93 22.11 -7.02
CA ALA A 256 11.12 21.73 -6.30
C ALA A 256 12.39 22.09 -7.09
N ASP A 257 13.39 22.62 -6.41
CA ASP A 257 14.74 22.88 -6.98
C ASP A 257 15.55 21.57 -7.02
N LEU A 258 15.26 20.73 -8.02
CA LEU A 258 15.86 19.39 -8.16
C LEU A 258 17.19 19.44 -8.88
N VAL A 259 18.29 19.09 -8.20
CA VAL A 259 19.63 18.95 -8.78
C VAL A 259 19.97 17.51 -9.18
N HIS A 260 19.40 16.52 -8.47
CA HIS A 260 19.63 15.11 -8.78
C HIS A 260 18.38 14.27 -8.45
N CYS A 261 18.15 13.18 -9.22
CA CYS A 261 17.06 12.22 -8.99
C CYS A 261 17.59 10.79 -9.11
N GLN A 262 17.47 9.99 -8.06
CA GLN A 262 17.91 8.59 -8.01
C GLN A 262 16.76 7.65 -7.71
N GLY A 263 16.43 6.78 -8.67
CA GLY A 263 15.49 5.67 -8.46
C GLY A 263 16.20 4.43 -7.93
N PHE A 264 15.55 3.75 -6.98
CA PHE A 264 15.97 2.48 -6.41
C PHE A 264 14.91 1.40 -6.66
N ALA A 265 15.27 0.13 -6.41
CA ALA A 265 14.31 -0.97 -6.47
C ALA A 265 13.26 -0.85 -5.33
N ASP A 266 12.03 -1.28 -5.61
CA ASP A 266 10.99 -1.33 -4.57
C ASP A 266 11.43 -2.27 -3.43
N HIS A 267 11.16 -1.88 -2.19
CA HIS A 267 11.60 -2.56 -0.97
C HIS A 267 13.13 -2.69 -0.79
N GLN A 268 13.94 -1.95 -1.53
CA GLN A 268 15.38 -1.94 -1.31
C GLN A 268 15.70 -1.43 0.10
N ALA A 269 16.58 -2.14 0.80
CA ALA A 269 17.20 -1.63 2.02
C ALA A 269 18.23 -0.56 1.65
N PHE A 270 18.35 0.45 2.49
CA PHE A 270 19.32 1.53 2.33
C PHE A 270 20.37 1.45 3.43
N ASP A 271 21.60 1.84 3.07
CA ASP A 271 22.64 2.06 4.05
C ASP A 271 23.00 3.55 4.15
N ALA A 272 23.47 3.97 5.33
CA ALA A 272 23.76 5.36 5.63
C ALA A 272 24.86 5.94 4.72
N ALA A 273 25.89 5.16 4.34
CA ALA A 273 26.97 5.63 3.51
C ALA A 273 26.50 5.97 2.11
N GLN A 274 25.69 5.09 1.50
CA GLN A 274 25.09 5.30 0.18
C GLN A 274 24.23 6.58 0.15
N LEU A 275 23.36 6.77 1.15
CA LEU A 275 22.47 7.93 1.17
C LEU A 275 23.21 9.22 1.54
N ASN A 276 24.24 9.17 2.39
CA ASN A 276 25.09 10.32 2.67
C ASN A 276 25.85 10.76 1.41
N GLN A 277 26.38 9.84 0.61
CA GLN A 277 27.02 10.17 -0.66
C GLN A 277 26.04 10.82 -1.65
N LEU A 278 24.81 10.33 -1.71
CA LEU A 278 23.76 10.93 -2.54
C LEU A 278 23.42 12.35 -2.04
N ALA A 279 23.27 12.54 -0.74
CA ALA A 279 22.93 13.83 -0.12
C ALA A 279 24.01 14.91 -0.36
N GLN A 280 25.28 14.55 -0.57
CA GLN A 280 26.36 15.49 -0.86
C GLN A 280 26.22 16.18 -2.22
N GLN A 281 25.34 15.70 -3.11
CA GLN A 281 25.10 16.31 -4.43
C GLN A 281 24.19 17.54 -4.37
N GLY A 282 23.58 17.83 -3.20
CA GLY A 282 22.72 18.99 -2.99
C GLY A 282 22.76 19.45 -1.53
N ASP A 283 21.86 20.37 -1.17
CA ASP A 283 21.76 20.88 0.19
C ASP A 283 20.86 19.97 1.06
N HIS A 284 19.84 19.36 0.42
CA HIS A 284 18.88 18.50 1.09
C HIS A 284 18.64 17.20 0.32
N LEU A 285 18.42 16.10 1.05
CA LEU A 285 17.92 14.84 0.50
C LEU A 285 16.42 14.74 0.75
N ILE A 286 15.62 14.51 -0.31
CA ILE A 286 14.18 14.28 -0.18
C ILE A 286 13.80 12.89 -0.70
N MET A 287 12.93 12.21 0.05
CA MET A 287 12.51 10.84 -0.24
C MET A 287 11.01 10.66 -0.09
N THR A 288 10.49 9.50 -0.52
CA THR A 288 9.10 9.14 -0.25
C THR A 288 8.91 8.81 1.25
N GLU A 289 7.69 8.97 1.76
CA GLU A 289 7.37 8.61 3.14
C GLU A 289 7.62 7.11 3.42
N LYS A 290 7.38 6.22 2.43
CA LYS A 290 7.70 4.80 2.49
C LYS A 290 9.21 4.53 2.64
N ASP A 291 10.04 5.33 2.01
CA ASP A 291 11.50 5.21 2.15
C ASP A 291 12.00 5.79 3.46
N ALA A 292 11.34 6.85 3.94
CA ALA A 292 11.70 7.51 5.20
C ALA A 292 11.63 6.55 6.41
N VAL A 293 10.64 5.66 6.47
CA VAL A 293 10.53 4.69 7.58
C VAL A 293 11.71 3.71 7.65
N LYS A 294 12.41 3.49 6.52
CA LYS A 294 13.62 2.65 6.45
C LYS A 294 14.89 3.38 6.89
N CYS A 295 14.86 4.73 6.86
CA CYS A 295 16.02 5.59 7.07
C CYS A 295 15.99 6.29 8.42
N ALA A 296 14.92 6.15 9.21
CA ALA A 296 14.70 6.92 10.45
C ALA A 296 15.84 6.78 11.46
N GLU A 297 16.43 5.57 11.61
CA GLU A 297 17.47 5.28 12.59
C GLU A 297 18.80 6.00 12.32
N PHE A 298 19.11 6.32 11.06
CA PHE A 298 20.35 6.96 10.64
C PHE A 298 20.15 8.30 9.91
N ALA A 299 18.96 8.89 10.07
CA ALA A 299 18.59 10.16 9.44
C ALA A 299 19.56 11.31 9.78
N GLN A 300 19.87 12.14 8.79
CA GLN A 300 20.68 13.33 8.94
C GLN A 300 19.78 14.59 9.05
N PRO A 301 20.28 15.70 9.57
CA PRO A 301 19.49 16.93 9.77
C PRO A 301 18.91 17.54 8.49
N ASN A 302 19.51 17.27 7.33
CA ASN A 302 19.08 17.77 6.03
C ASN A 302 18.27 16.75 5.20
N TRP A 303 17.74 15.68 5.83
CA TRP A 303 16.91 14.69 5.17
C TRP A 303 15.43 14.95 5.40
N TRP A 304 14.67 14.89 4.32
CA TRP A 304 13.26 15.21 4.28
C TRP A 304 12.48 14.09 3.60
N TYR A 305 11.20 13.97 3.90
CA TYR A 305 10.30 13.14 3.14
C TYR A 305 9.04 13.91 2.76
N LEU A 306 8.38 13.49 1.69
CA LEU A 306 7.14 14.09 1.21
C LEU A 306 5.98 13.15 1.50
N PRO A 307 5.12 13.45 2.49
CA PRO A 307 3.90 12.69 2.73
C PRO A 307 2.90 12.91 1.62
N VAL A 308 2.08 11.89 1.36
CA VAL A 308 0.94 11.98 0.46
C VAL A 308 -0.32 11.45 1.15
N SER A 309 -1.47 12.06 0.89
CA SER A 309 -2.78 11.64 1.38
C SER A 309 -3.71 11.35 0.22
N ALA A 310 -4.54 10.32 0.33
CA ALA A 310 -5.56 10.03 -0.66
C ALA A 310 -6.71 11.04 -0.52
N GLN A 311 -7.04 11.74 -1.60
CA GLN A 311 -8.17 12.65 -1.66
C GLN A 311 -9.33 12.03 -2.45
N PHE A 312 -10.49 12.03 -1.84
CA PHE A 312 -11.74 11.56 -2.38
C PHE A 312 -12.68 12.74 -2.66
N ALA A 313 -13.57 12.59 -3.64
CA ALA A 313 -14.72 13.46 -3.73
C ALA A 313 -15.66 13.16 -2.54
N PRO A 314 -16.31 14.20 -1.93
CA PRO A 314 -17.15 14.01 -0.73
C PRO A 314 -18.23 12.94 -0.88
N GLU A 315 -18.88 12.86 -2.05
CA GLU A 315 -19.94 11.88 -2.32
C GLU A 315 -19.39 10.45 -2.39
N ALA A 316 -18.16 10.29 -2.90
CA ALA A 316 -17.50 8.97 -2.95
C ALA A 316 -17.04 8.51 -1.57
N GLU A 317 -16.49 9.43 -0.77
CA GLU A 317 -16.15 9.18 0.62
C GLU A 317 -17.39 8.75 1.41
N GLN A 318 -18.50 9.51 1.30
CA GLN A 318 -19.76 9.23 1.99
C GLN A 318 -20.29 7.83 1.64
N ARG A 319 -20.23 7.43 0.36
CA ARG A 319 -20.66 6.07 -0.07
C ARG A 319 -19.88 4.96 0.61
N ILE A 320 -18.56 5.11 0.78
CA ILE A 320 -17.72 4.12 1.47
C ILE A 320 -18.07 4.10 2.96
N VAL A 321 -18.20 5.28 3.57
CA VAL A 321 -18.57 5.43 4.98
C VAL A 321 -19.94 4.81 5.27
N ASP A 322 -20.94 5.05 4.43
CA ASP A 322 -22.29 4.50 4.61
C ASP A 322 -22.29 2.97 4.53
N LYS A 323 -21.53 2.40 3.58
CA LYS A 323 -21.36 0.93 3.50
C LYS A 323 -20.69 0.35 4.74
N ILE A 324 -19.69 1.05 5.30
CA ILE A 324 -19.04 0.62 6.53
C ILE A 324 -20.03 0.67 7.71
N LYS A 325 -20.82 1.74 7.84
CA LYS A 325 -21.85 1.85 8.89
C LYS A 325 -22.88 0.73 8.79
N GLU A 326 -23.37 0.43 7.58
CA GLU A 326 -24.27 -0.71 7.33
C GLU A 326 -23.69 -2.02 7.86
N VAL A 327 -22.43 -2.29 7.54
CA VAL A 327 -21.72 -3.51 7.97
C VAL A 327 -21.47 -3.52 9.48
N MET A 328 -21.30 -2.34 10.12
CA MET A 328 -21.08 -2.21 11.56
C MET A 328 -22.35 -2.44 12.40
N GLU A 329 -23.54 -2.18 11.87
CA GLU A 329 -24.82 -2.30 12.62
C GLU A 329 -24.98 -3.62 13.37
N PRO A 330 -24.70 -4.81 12.78
CA PRO A 330 -24.83 -6.09 13.47
C PRO A 330 -23.82 -6.29 14.62
N TYR A 331 -22.72 -5.51 14.64
CA TYR A 331 -21.66 -5.62 15.66
C TYR A 331 -21.78 -4.59 16.79
N GLY A 332 -22.80 -3.73 16.73
CA GLY A 332 -23.04 -2.67 17.70
C GLY A 332 -22.40 -1.32 17.28
N SER A 333 -23.09 -0.23 17.66
CA SER A 333 -22.56 1.13 17.44
C SER A 333 -21.26 1.34 18.23
N PRO A 334 -20.38 2.26 17.79
CA PRO A 334 -19.26 2.68 18.61
C PRO A 334 -19.82 3.11 19.96
N SER A 335 -19.39 2.47 21.04
CA SER A 335 -19.78 2.93 22.38
C SER A 335 -19.27 4.34 22.57
N ALA A 336 -20.19 5.24 22.86
CA ALA A 336 -19.90 6.62 23.26
C ALA A 336 -18.93 6.66 24.45
#